data_8f9b10512aa10508a09bc43c2eade8af
#
_entry.id   8f9b10512aa10508a09bc43c2eade8af
#
_cell.length_a   1.000
_cell.length_b   1.000
_cell.length_c   1.000
_cell.angle_alpha   90.00
_cell.angle_beta   90.00
_cell.angle_gamma   90.00
#
_symmetry.space_group_name_H-M   'P 1'
#
loop_
_entity.id
_entity.type
_entity.pdbx_description
1 polymer ?
#
loop_
_entity_poly.entity_id
_entity_poly.type
_entity_poly.pdbx_seq_one_letter_code
_entity_poly.pdbx_strand_id
1 'polypeptide(L)'
;MKNVKSAVSAITQVSKTLANTEPVSNPYALNSEVINSIQTWSGLSKQASEAGDRLVDVLIANKVKPTQFVAFNESEDKQGMRFRDEVFSHIVKGWGDKVAEKLVYADPKTLSVSEQAQAVVLRDFGRKAYNNLKAQLTRRLENADKKGKSAPASKAILAQRAVKQAIKYLEENKSGYAGMPEDIKALKGLVVLKVLK
;
A
#
# COMPACT_ATOMS: atom_id res chain seq x y z
N MET A 1 2.90 -23.13 -16.46
CA MET A 1 2.29 -23.73 -15.25
C MET A 1 3.27 -24.00 -14.08
N LYS A 2 4.60 -23.92 -14.25
CA LYS A 2 5.58 -24.14 -13.14
C LYS A 2 5.69 -23.00 -12.12
N ASN A 3 5.40 -21.74 -12.51
CA ASN A 3 5.59 -20.57 -11.62
C ASN A 3 4.50 -20.36 -10.57
N VAL A 4 3.30 -20.92 -10.76
CA VAL A 4 2.17 -20.75 -9.81
C VAL A 4 2.39 -21.62 -8.57
N LYS A 5 2.96 -22.82 -8.72
CA LYS A 5 3.24 -23.70 -7.56
C LYS A 5 4.33 -23.15 -6.63
N SER A 6 5.31 -22.41 -7.18
CA SER A 6 6.38 -21.78 -6.39
C SER A 6 5.84 -20.61 -5.55
N ALA A 7 4.94 -19.81 -6.11
CA ALA A 7 4.33 -18.68 -5.39
C ALA A 7 3.42 -19.13 -4.24
N VAL A 8 2.63 -20.18 -4.45
CA VAL A 8 1.76 -20.75 -3.40
C VAL A 8 2.58 -21.35 -2.25
N SER A 9 3.70 -22.01 -2.54
CA SER A 9 4.61 -22.54 -1.51
C SER A 9 5.26 -21.45 -0.65
N ALA A 10 5.65 -20.33 -1.26
CA ALA A 10 6.19 -19.18 -0.54
C ALA A 10 5.14 -18.53 0.40
N ILE A 11 3.89 -18.43 -0.04
CA ILE A 11 2.79 -17.87 0.75
C ILE A 11 2.49 -18.75 1.99
N THR A 12 2.57 -20.06 1.85
CA THR A 12 2.30 -21.01 2.96
C THR A 12 3.42 -20.98 4.01
N GLN A 13 4.67 -20.73 3.61
CA GLN A 13 5.80 -20.61 4.55
C GLN A 13 5.71 -19.31 5.39
N VAL A 14 5.29 -18.19 4.80
CA VAL A 14 5.12 -16.91 5.53
C VAL A 14 4.06 -17.04 6.62
N SER A 15 3.01 -17.84 6.41
CA SER A 15 1.94 -18.02 7.41
C SER A 15 2.35 -18.84 8.64
N LYS A 16 3.42 -19.63 8.58
CA LYS A 16 3.91 -20.44 9.71
C LYS A 16 4.90 -19.71 10.62
N THR A 17 5.50 -18.61 10.16
CA THR A 17 6.53 -17.87 10.93
C THR A 17 5.93 -16.81 11.88
N LEU A 18 4.61 -16.63 11.89
CA LEU A 18 3.90 -15.58 12.66
C LEU A 18 3.88 -15.80 14.19
N ALA A 19 4.51 -16.84 14.72
CA ALA A 19 4.30 -17.25 16.12
C ALA A 19 5.39 -16.81 17.13
N ASN A 20 6.54 -16.25 16.71
CA ASN A 20 7.63 -15.92 17.64
C ASN A 20 8.34 -14.61 17.24
N THR A 21 7.80 -13.46 17.61
CA THR A 21 8.52 -12.18 17.47
C THR A 21 8.77 -11.57 18.84
N GLU A 22 10.05 -11.46 19.19
CA GLU A 22 10.47 -10.61 20.32
C GLU A 22 10.17 -9.14 20.01
N PRO A 23 9.77 -8.34 21.01
CA PRO A 23 9.47 -6.92 20.79
C PRO A 23 10.75 -6.20 20.33
N VAL A 24 10.68 -5.56 19.18
CA VAL A 24 11.77 -4.73 18.66
C VAL A 24 12.06 -3.60 19.64
N SER A 25 13.18 -3.64 20.31
CA SER A 25 13.60 -2.63 21.31
C SER A 25 13.93 -1.27 20.69
N ASN A 26 14.31 -1.27 19.41
CA ASN A 26 14.56 -0.06 18.64
C ASN A 26 13.44 0.15 17.62
N PRO A 27 12.65 1.27 17.67
CA PRO A 27 11.55 1.53 16.77
C PRO A 27 11.99 1.72 15.30
N TYR A 28 13.29 1.87 15.05
CA TYR A 28 13.87 2.01 13.71
C TYR A 28 14.57 0.73 13.22
N ALA A 29 14.63 -0.32 14.03
CA ALA A 29 15.18 -1.60 13.61
C ALA A 29 14.10 -2.47 12.96
N LEU A 30 14.43 -3.04 11.80
CA LEU A 30 13.59 -4.02 11.13
C LEU A 30 13.94 -5.42 11.66
N ASN A 31 12.94 -6.14 12.15
CA ASN A 31 13.14 -7.56 12.47
C ASN A 31 13.05 -8.42 11.19
N SER A 32 13.45 -9.68 11.30
CA SER A 32 13.48 -10.61 10.17
C SER A 32 12.12 -10.84 9.53
N GLU A 33 11.02 -10.77 10.28
CA GLU A 33 9.67 -10.92 9.77
C GLU A 33 9.29 -9.75 8.84
N VAL A 34 9.56 -8.51 9.25
CA VAL A 34 9.33 -7.31 8.44
C VAL A 34 10.19 -7.34 7.19
N ILE A 35 11.47 -7.68 7.32
CA ILE A 35 12.41 -7.79 6.19
C ILE A 35 11.90 -8.80 5.14
N ASN A 36 11.56 -10.02 5.58
CA ASN A 36 11.05 -11.06 4.69
C ASN A 36 9.73 -10.66 4.02
N SER A 37 8.84 -9.99 4.75
CA SER A 37 7.57 -9.50 4.21
C SER A 37 7.78 -8.41 3.15
N ILE A 38 8.73 -7.48 3.35
CA ILE A 38 9.09 -6.46 2.37
C ILE A 38 9.65 -7.12 1.09
N GLN A 39 10.57 -8.06 1.24
CA GLN A 39 11.19 -8.76 0.10
C GLN A 39 10.16 -9.57 -0.70
N THR A 40 9.30 -10.31 -0.01
CA THR A 40 8.23 -11.09 -0.64
C THR A 40 7.27 -10.18 -1.38
N TRP A 41 6.82 -9.10 -0.76
CA TRP A 41 5.91 -8.13 -1.38
C TRP A 41 6.53 -7.48 -2.61
N SER A 42 7.79 -7.06 -2.56
CA SER A 42 8.44 -6.39 -3.68
C SER A 42 8.69 -7.31 -4.87
N GLY A 43 8.92 -8.61 -4.63
CA GLY A 43 9.05 -9.62 -5.68
C GLY A 43 7.73 -10.00 -6.34
N LEU A 44 6.61 -9.85 -5.63
CA LEU A 44 5.27 -10.20 -6.10
C LEU A 44 4.53 -9.02 -6.75
N SER A 45 5.17 -7.95 -7.09
CA SER A 45 4.59 -6.63 -7.42
C SER A 45 3.50 -6.61 -8.53
N LYS A 46 3.30 -7.68 -9.26
CA LYS A 46 2.20 -7.85 -10.24
C LYS A 46 0.94 -8.52 -9.67
N GLN A 47 1.01 -9.13 -8.48
CA GLN A 47 -0.15 -9.74 -7.78
C GLN A 47 -0.43 -9.07 -6.43
N ALA A 48 -0.09 -7.83 -6.32
CA ALA A 48 0.35 -7.14 -5.11
C ALA A 48 -0.73 -6.64 -4.13
N SER A 49 -2.03 -6.76 -4.38
CA SER A 49 -2.98 -6.18 -3.39
C SER A 49 -3.00 -6.96 -2.08
N GLU A 50 -3.14 -8.29 -2.14
CA GLU A 50 -3.18 -9.12 -0.93
C GLU A 50 -1.83 -9.21 -0.21
N ALA A 51 -0.72 -9.28 -0.97
CA ALA A 51 0.61 -9.29 -0.38
C ALA A 51 0.95 -7.94 0.28
N GLY A 52 0.50 -6.83 -0.32
CA GLY A 52 0.61 -5.49 0.26
C GLY A 52 -0.19 -5.34 1.55
N ASP A 53 -1.42 -5.83 1.59
CA ASP A 53 -2.26 -5.80 2.80
C ASP A 53 -1.61 -6.60 3.94
N ARG A 54 -1.09 -7.79 3.67
CA ARG A 54 -0.38 -8.62 4.65
C ARG A 54 0.88 -7.94 5.18
N LEU A 55 1.68 -7.33 4.29
CA LEU A 55 2.87 -6.58 4.71
C LEU A 55 2.50 -5.43 5.64
N VAL A 56 1.43 -4.68 5.33
CA VAL A 56 0.95 -3.59 6.19
C VAL A 56 0.51 -4.12 7.56
N ASP A 57 -0.17 -5.25 7.62
CA ASP A 57 -0.56 -5.88 8.89
C ASP A 57 0.67 -6.30 9.72
N VAL A 58 1.72 -6.84 9.08
CA VAL A 58 3.01 -7.15 9.73
C VAL A 58 3.68 -5.88 10.25
N LEU A 59 3.72 -4.80 9.47
CA LEU A 59 4.29 -3.53 9.92
C LEU A 59 3.56 -2.97 11.14
N ILE A 60 2.23 -3.05 11.16
CA ILE A 60 1.41 -2.60 12.30
C ILE A 60 1.68 -3.47 13.53
N ALA A 61 1.72 -4.80 13.39
CA ALA A 61 2.03 -5.73 14.48
C ALA A 61 3.40 -5.44 15.11
N ASN A 62 4.38 -5.05 14.28
CA ASN A 62 5.73 -4.67 14.70
C ASN A 62 5.85 -3.17 15.10
N LYS A 63 4.72 -2.47 15.29
CA LYS A 63 4.65 -1.07 15.76
C LYS A 63 5.40 -0.07 14.86
N VAL A 64 5.59 -0.39 13.58
CA VAL A 64 6.18 0.53 12.61
C VAL A 64 5.20 1.67 12.34
N LYS A 65 5.70 2.92 12.41
CA LYS A 65 4.89 4.12 12.24
C LYS A 65 5.16 4.79 10.89
N PRO A 66 4.17 5.40 10.24
CA PRO A 66 4.38 6.15 9.00
C PRO A 66 5.41 7.28 9.12
N THR A 67 5.61 7.82 10.32
CA THR A 67 6.60 8.88 10.60
C THR A 67 8.04 8.41 10.46
N GLN A 68 8.30 7.11 10.53
CA GLN A 68 9.64 6.53 10.31
C GLN A 68 10.02 6.51 8.82
N PHE A 69 9.02 6.60 7.93
CA PHE A 69 9.23 6.67 6.47
C PHE A 69 9.52 8.11 6.04
N VAL A 70 10.77 8.53 6.15
CA VAL A 70 11.18 9.88 5.72
C VAL A 70 11.29 9.98 4.20
N ALA A 71 11.29 11.19 3.67
CA ALA A 71 11.44 11.45 2.23
C ALA A 71 12.89 11.18 1.78
N PHE A 72 13.07 10.91 0.47
CA PHE A 72 14.42 10.65 -0.08
C PHE A 72 15.31 11.90 -0.11
N ASN A 73 14.75 13.09 0.01
CA ASN A 73 15.47 14.36 0.15
C ASN A 73 15.65 14.80 1.60
N GLU A 74 15.21 14.00 2.58
CA GLU A 74 15.42 14.27 4.00
C GLU A 74 16.90 14.09 4.34
N SER A 75 17.47 15.06 5.07
CA SER A 75 18.89 15.10 5.42
C SER A 75 19.16 15.30 6.92
N GLU A 76 18.13 15.63 7.71
CA GLU A 76 18.29 15.97 9.13
C GLU A 76 17.99 14.77 10.04
N ASP A 77 16.97 13.98 9.74
CA ASP A 77 16.61 12.79 10.51
C ASP A 77 17.51 11.61 10.16
N LYS A 78 18.67 11.50 10.80
CA LYS A 78 19.63 10.41 10.59
C LYS A 78 19.04 9.02 10.85
N GLN A 79 18.14 8.87 11.82
CA GLN A 79 17.51 7.57 12.13
C GLN A 79 16.48 7.21 11.07
N GLY A 80 15.63 8.14 10.69
CA GLY A 80 14.67 7.95 9.61
C GLY A 80 15.36 7.67 8.27
N MET A 81 16.48 8.33 7.98
CA MET A 81 17.30 8.04 6.79
C MET A 81 17.83 6.61 6.78
N ARG A 82 18.37 6.11 7.91
CA ARG A 82 18.83 4.71 8.00
C ARG A 82 17.69 3.74 7.80
N PHE A 83 16.54 3.98 8.43
CA PHE A 83 15.33 3.17 8.26
C PHE A 83 14.88 3.15 6.78
N ARG A 84 14.83 4.34 6.14
CA ARG A 84 14.51 4.47 4.72
C ARG A 84 15.43 3.63 3.84
N ASP A 85 16.74 3.76 4.05
CA ASP A 85 17.76 3.11 3.23
C ASP A 85 17.72 1.59 3.44
N GLU A 86 17.43 1.13 4.66
CA GLU A 86 17.24 -0.28 4.98
C GLU A 86 15.98 -0.84 4.29
N VAL A 87 14.82 -0.18 4.44
CA VAL A 87 13.58 -0.59 3.75
C VAL A 87 13.77 -0.61 2.24
N PHE A 88 14.38 0.43 1.68
CA PHE A 88 14.68 0.50 0.24
C PHE A 88 15.59 -0.65 -0.21
N SER A 89 16.63 -0.96 0.56
CA SER A 89 17.50 -2.10 0.29
C SER A 89 16.75 -3.43 0.23
N HIS A 90 15.82 -3.65 1.16
CA HIS A 90 15.01 -4.89 1.16
C HIS A 90 14.00 -4.93 0.02
N ILE A 91 13.44 -3.79 -0.40
CA ILE A 91 12.61 -3.70 -1.61
C ILE A 91 13.42 -4.13 -2.84
N VAL A 92 14.63 -3.59 -3.02
CA VAL A 92 15.50 -3.91 -4.17
C VAL A 92 15.91 -5.39 -4.15
N LYS A 93 16.32 -5.93 -3.00
CA LYS A 93 16.66 -7.35 -2.85
C LYS A 93 15.49 -8.29 -3.15
N GLY A 94 14.28 -7.88 -2.81
CA GLY A 94 13.07 -8.64 -3.08
C GLY A 94 12.73 -8.80 -4.58
N TRP A 95 13.33 -8.01 -5.45
CA TRP A 95 13.19 -8.22 -6.91
C TRP A 95 13.84 -9.52 -7.39
N GLY A 96 14.80 -10.06 -6.63
CA GLY A 96 15.52 -11.29 -6.99
C GLY A 96 16.46 -11.16 -8.17
N ASP A 97 16.64 -9.94 -8.70
CA ASP A 97 17.51 -9.63 -9.84
C ASP A 97 18.82 -8.99 -9.35
N LYS A 98 19.89 -9.77 -9.38
CA LYS A 98 21.24 -9.34 -8.97
C LYS A 98 21.82 -8.25 -9.84
N VAL A 99 21.44 -8.20 -11.13
CA VAL A 99 21.91 -7.16 -12.05
C VAL A 99 21.22 -5.83 -11.71
N ALA A 100 19.92 -5.86 -11.51
CA ALA A 100 19.15 -4.69 -11.09
C ALA A 100 19.63 -4.17 -9.71
N GLU A 101 19.88 -5.05 -8.74
CA GLU A 101 20.42 -4.69 -7.43
C GLU A 101 21.77 -3.96 -7.58
N LYS A 102 22.69 -4.51 -8.39
CA LYS A 102 24.00 -3.92 -8.64
C LYS A 102 23.90 -2.54 -9.30
N LEU A 103 23.03 -2.38 -10.30
CA LEU A 103 22.81 -1.11 -10.99
C LEU A 103 22.23 -0.02 -10.07
N VAL A 104 21.33 -0.37 -9.17
CA VAL A 104 20.73 0.59 -8.23
C VAL A 104 21.78 1.22 -7.32
N TYR A 105 22.78 0.45 -6.87
CA TYR A 105 23.82 0.91 -5.94
C TYR A 105 25.13 1.34 -6.60
N ALA A 106 25.27 1.14 -7.90
CA ALA A 106 26.50 1.53 -8.61
C ALA A 106 26.70 3.06 -8.62
N ASP A 107 27.96 3.48 -8.58
CA ASP A 107 28.32 4.88 -8.83
C ASP A 107 27.97 5.23 -10.29
N PRO A 108 27.17 6.28 -10.54
CA PRO A 108 26.80 6.70 -11.89
C PRO A 108 28.01 6.92 -12.81
N LYS A 109 29.17 7.33 -12.26
CA LYS A 109 30.40 7.58 -13.02
C LYS A 109 31.03 6.31 -13.58
N THR A 110 30.72 5.14 -13.02
CA THR A 110 31.26 3.84 -13.44
C THR A 110 30.36 3.12 -14.44
N LEU A 111 29.17 3.67 -14.72
CA LEU A 111 28.17 3.08 -15.59
C LEU A 111 28.21 3.68 -16.99
N SER A 112 27.96 2.86 -18.01
CA SER A 112 27.68 3.33 -19.37
C SER A 112 26.38 4.16 -19.40
N VAL A 113 26.18 4.96 -20.45
CA VAL A 113 24.98 5.79 -20.62
C VAL A 113 23.68 4.96 -20.55
N SER A 114 23.68 3.78 -21.16
CA SER A 114 22.53 2.87 -21.12
C SER A 114 22.25 2.33 -19.71
N GLU A 115 23.29 1.95 -18.98
CA GLU A 115 23.19 1.47 -17.60
C GLU A 115 22.75 2.57 -16.64
N GLN A 116 23.22 3.82 -16.86
CA GLN A 116 22.76 4.98 -16.09
C GLN A 116 21.26 5.19 -16.26
N ALA A 117 20.75 5.14 -17.49
CA ALA A 117 19.31 5.25 -17.76
C ALA A 117 18.51 4.14 -17.06
N GLN A 118 18.97 2.90 -17.13
CA GLN A 118 18.36 1.77 -16.43
C GLN A 118 18.39 1.95 -14.91
N ALA A 119 19.52 2.37 -14.35
CA ALA A 119 19.68 2.61 -12.92
C ALA A 119 18.70 3.68 -12.40
N VAL A 120 18.47 4.76 -13.18
CA VAL A 120 17.48 5.80 -12.84
C VAL A 120 16.08 5.21 -12.77
N VAL A 121 15.66 4.44 -13.79
CA VAL A 121 14.34 3.80 -13.83
C VAL A 121 14.15 2.84 -12.65
N LEU A 122 15.15 2.02 -12.34
CA LEU A 122 15.11 1.08 -11.21
C LEU A 122 15.03 1.79 -9.87
N ARG A 123 15.80 2.86 -9.68
CA ARG A 123 15.75 3.70 -8.46
C ARG A 123 14.37 4.34 -8.29
N ASP A 124 13.78 4.86 -9.35
CA ASP A 124 12.45 5.46 -9.30
C ASP A 124 11.37 4.41 -9.03
N PHE A 125 11.50 3.20 -9.58
CA PHE A 125 10.60 2.10 -9.27
C PHE A 125 10.66 1.71 -7.78
N GLY A 126 11.86 1.58 -7.22
CA GLY A 126 12.04 1.30 -5.79
C GLY A 126 11.50 2.43 -4.89
N ARG A 127 11.71 3.70 -5.26
CA ARG A 127 11.15 4.86 -4.55
C ARG A 127 9.63 4.89 -4.57
N LYS A 128 9.02 4.56 -5.72
CA LYS A 128 7.57 4.44 -5.83
C LYS A 128 7.03 3.33 -4.94
N ALA A 129 7.69 2.17 -4.90
CA ALA A 129 7.31 1.07 -4.02
C ALA A 129 7.38 1.48 -2.54
N TYR A 130 8.46 2.13 -2.11
CA TYR A 130 8.63 2.67 -0.76
C TYR A 130 7.51 3.67 -0.40
N ASN A 131 7.23 4.64 -1.27
CA ASN A 131 6.20 5.65 -1.03
C ASN A 131 4.79 5.02 -1.00
N ASN A 132 4.52 4.01 -1.82
CA ASN A 132 3.26 3.27 -1.80
C ASN A 132 3.08 2.52 -0.48
N LEU A 133 4.13 1.89 0.03
CA LEU A 133 4.11 1.20 1.32
C LEU A 133 3.78 2.18 2.46
N LYS A 134 4.46 3.33 2.52
CA LYS A 134 4.13 4.41 3.47
C LYS A 134 2.66 4.83 3.38
N ALA A 135 2.17 5.08 2.16
CA ALA A 135 0.80 5.52 1.95
C ALA A 135 -0.24 4.47 2.38
N GLN A 136 0.01 3.18 2.11
CA GLN A 136 -0.86 2.09 2.54
C GLN A 136 -0.90 1.97 4.07
N LEU A 137 0.26 2.02 4.73
CA LEU A 137 0.36 2.00 6.19
C LEU A 137 -0.39 3.18 6.82
N THR A 138 -0.20 4.39 6.29
CA THR A 138 -0.91 5.59 6.76
C THR A 138 -2.43 5.42 6.66
N ARG A 139 -2.93 5.02 5.48
CA ARG A 139 -4.37 4.80 5.25
C ARG A 139 -4.96 3.74 6.18
N ARG A 140 -4.21 2.66 6.43
CA ARG A 140 -4.69 1.56 7.29
C ARG A 140 -4.84 2.02 8.74
N LEU A 141 -3.86 2.78 9.26
CA LEU A 141 -3.89 3.33 10.61
C LEU A 141 -4.99 4.40 10.75
N GLU A 142 -5.10 5.35 9.81
CA GLU A 142 -6.17 6.34 9.82
C GLU A 142 -7.58 5.71 9.77
N ASN A 143 -7.74 4.66 8.99
CA ASN A 143 -9.02 3.94 8.92
C ASN A 143 -9.32 3.17 10.21
N ALA A 144 -8.31 2.63 10.89
CA ALA A 144 -8.47 2.00 12.20
C ALA A 144 -8.92 3.02 13.25
N ASP A 145 -8.30 4.21 13.27
CA ASP A 145 -8.69 5.31 14.16
C ASP A 145 -10.11 5.82 13.90
N LYS A 146 -10.53 5.87 12.63
CA LYS A 146 -11.88 6.26 12.25
C LYS A 146 -12.92 5.20 12.65
N LYS A 147 -12.59 3.90 12.53
CA LYS A 147 -13.47 2.80 12.97
C LYS A 147 -13.71 2.81 14.48
N GLY A 148 -12.73 3.25 15.26
CA GLY A 148 -12.87 3.41 16.72
C GLY A 148 -13.72 4.60 17.13
N LYS A 149 -13.94 5.60 16.25
CA LYS A 149 -14.62 6.86 16.56
C LYS A 149 -16.01 7.00 15.96
N SER A 150 -16.40 6.17 14.99
CA SER A 150 -17.72 6.20 14.40
C SER A 150 -18.43 4.87 14.65
N ALA A 151 -19.60 4.94 15.33
CA ALA A 151 -20.53 3.83 15.31
C ALA A 151 -20.76 3.40 13.84
N PRO A 152 -20.84 2.09 13.56
CA PRO A 152 -21.09 1.61 12.20
C PRO A 152 -22.33 2.30 11.67
N ALA A 153 -22.18 3.01 10.54
CA ALA A 153 -23.31 3.69 9.92
C ALA A 153 -24.43 2.67 9.70
N SER A 154 -25.65 3.00 10.15
CA SER A 154 -26.79 2.10 9.96
C SER A 154 -26.94 1.77 8.48
N LYS A 155 -27.48 0.57 8.17
CA LYS A 155 -27.73 0.16 6.77
C LYS A 155 -28.50 1.23 5.98
N ALA A 156 -29.42 1.95 6.67
CA ALA A 156 -30.16 3.06 6.09
C ALA A 156 -29.27 4.25 5.68
N ILE A 157 -28.28 4.62 6.51
CA ILE A 157 -27.32 5.69 6.17
C ILE A 157 -26.44 5.27 4.99
N LEU A 158 -26.00 4.00 4.94
CA LEU A 158 -25.21 3.48 3.81
C LEU A 158 -26.03 3.49 2.51
N ALA A 159 -27.30 3.07 2.56
CA ALA A 159 -28.20 3.13 1.42
C ALA A 159 -28.42 4.58 0.93
N GLN A 160 -28.65 5.53 1.84
CA GLN A 160 -28.76 6.95 1.47
C GLN A 160 -27.49 7.50 0.83
N ARG A 161 -26.30 7.13 1.31
CA ARG A 161 -25.03 7.54 0.69
C ARG A 161 -24.88 6.97 -0.72
N ALA A 162 -25.23 5.71 -0.92
CA ALA A 162 -25.18 5.07 -2.24
C ALA A 162 -26.13 5.77 -3.23
N VAL A 163 -27.37 6.08 -2.82
CA VAL A 163 -28.34 6.80 -3.65
C VAL A 163 -27.83 8.21 -3.98
N LYS A 164 -27.28 8.95 -3.02
CA LYS A 164 -26.69 10.27 -3.28
C LYS A 164 -25.53 10.21 -4.27
N GLN A 165 -24.65 9.19 -4.17
CA GLN A 165 -23.59 8.97 -5.14
C GLN A 165 -24.11 8.67 -6.54
N ALA A 166 -25.16 7.83 -6.65
CA ALA A 166 -25.77 7.52 -7.91
C ALA A 166 -26.40 8.78 -8.57
N ILE A 167 -27.12 9.60 -7.79
CA ILE A 167 -27.68 10.88 -8.28
C ILE A 167 -26.55 11.77 -8.81
N LYS A 168 -25.47 11.95 -8.03
CA LYS A 168 -24.32 12.78 -8.42
C LYS A 168 -23.71 12.28 -9.73
N TYR A 169 -23.48 10.97 -9.85
CA TYR A 169 -22.94 10.36 -11.06
C TYR A 169 -23.82 10.60 -12.27
N LEU A 170 -25.14 10.44 -12.15
CA LEU A 170 -26.08 10.69 -13.24
C LEU A 170 -26.16 12.17 -13.62
N GLU A 171 -26.10 13.11 -12.65
CA GLU A 171 -26.08 14.54 -12.90
C GLU A 171 -24.79 15.02 -13.60
N GLU A 172 -23.66 14.41 -13.28
CA GLU A 172 -22.35 14.72 -13.89
C GLU A 172 -22.23 14.15 -15.32
N ASN A 173 -22.92 13.05 -15.63
CA ASN A 173 -22.89 12.36 -16.93
C ASN A 173 -24.16 12.62 -17.75
N LYS A 174 -24.46 13.91 -18.01
CA LYS A 174 -25.68 14.38 -18.69
C LYS A 174 -25.88 13.88 -20.13
N SER A 175 -24.91 13.22 -20.74
CA SER A 175 -25.01 12.60 -22.08
C SER A 175 -25.62 11.19 -22.07
N GLY A 176 -26.37 10.87 -21.01
CA GLY A 176 -26.92 9.55 -20.80
C GLY A 176 -28.12 9.20 -21.70
N TYR A 177 -29.03 8.41 -21.20
CA TYR A 177 -30.21 7.92 -21.90
C TYR A 177 -31.46 8.82 -21.66
N ALA A 178 -32.48 8.67 -22.52
CA ALA A 178 -33.68 9.54 -22.50
C ALA A 178 -34.47 9.51 -21.17
N GLY A 179 -34.48 8.40 -20.43
CA GLY A 179 -35.15 8.25 -19.12
C GLY A 179 -34.37 8.76 -17.91
N MET A 180 -33.16 9.29 -18.10
CA MET A 180 -32.31 9.73 -17.00
C MET A 180 -32.93 10.80 -16.08
N PRO A 181 -33.67 11.83 -16.59
CA PRO A 181 -34.32 12.81 -15.73
C PRO A 181 -35.34 12.21 -14.76
N GLU A 182 -36.11 11.23 -15.21
CA GLU A 182 -37.10 10.52 -14.42
C GLU A 182 -36.44 9.67 -13.34
N ASP A 183 -35.36 8.98 -13.70
CA ASP A 183 -34.58 8.16 -12.76
C ASP A 183 -33.92 9.02 -11.68
N ILE A 184 -33.34 10.17 -12.04
CA ILE A 184 -32.82 11.14 -11.07
C ILE A 184 -33.92 11.63 -10.12
N LYS A 185 -35.13 11.92 -10.64
CA LYS A 185 -36.26 12.36 -9.85
C LYS A 185 -36.72 11.24 -8.88
N ALA A 186 -36.81 10.01 -9.35
CA ALA A 186 -37.14 8.85 -8.53
C ALA A 186 -36.11 8.63 -7.41
N LEU A 187 -34.81 8.68 -7.73
CA LEU A 187 -33.74 8.53 -6.75
C LEU A 187 -33.73 9.68 -5.72
N LYS A 188 -34.01 10.91 -6.13
CA LYS A 188 -34.17 12.04 -5.20
C LYS A 188 -35.34 11.83 -4.24
N GLY A 189 -36.45 11.24 -4.70
CA GLY A 189 -37.57 10.87 -3.87
C GLY A 189 -37.21 9.87 -2.76
N LEU A 190 -36.32 8.90 -3.06
CA LEU A 190 -35.83 7.93 -2.07
C LEU A 190 -34.95 8.57 -0.98
N VAL A 191 -34.25 9.65 -1.27
CA VAL A 191 -33.40 10.36 -0.28
C VAL A 191 -34.24 11.16 0.71
N VAL A 192 -35.42 11.59 0.32
CA VAL A 192 -36.34 12.39 1.15
C VAL A 192 -37.09 11.55 2.17
N LEU A 193 -37.13 10.21 2.03
CA LEU A 193 -37.69 9.34 3.03
C LEU A 193 -36.93 9.57 4.36
N LYS A 194 -37.54 10.36 5.26
CA LYS A 194 -37.04 10.55 6.62
C LYS A 194 -36.93 9.18 7.26
N VAL A 195 -35.75 8.86 7.79
CA VAL A 195 -35.64 7.75 8.72
C VAL A 195 -36.56 8.08 9.87
N LEU A 196 -37.74 7.48 9.84
CA LEU A 196 -38.66 7.54 10.99
C LEU A 196 -37.87 7.00 12.19
N LYS A 197 -37.79 7.82 13.22
CA LYS A 197 -37.14 7.50 14.49
C LYS A 197 -37.84 6.35 15.19
#